data_e3402ab50be40da7b1b3cb3b9508dcd5
#
_entry.id   e3402ab50be40da7b1b3cb3b9508dcd5
#
_cell.length_a   1.000
_cell.length_b   1.000
_cell.length_c   1.000
_cell.angle_alpha   90.00
_cell.angle_beta   90.00
_cell.angle_gamma   90.00
#
_symmetry.space_group_name_H-M   'P 1'
#
loop_
_entity.id
_entity.type
_entity.pdbx_description
1 polymer ?
#
loop_
_entity_poly.entity_id
_entity_poly.type
_entity_poly.pdbx_seq_one_letter_code
_entity_poly.pdbx_strand_id
1 'polypeptide(L)'
;MNVLHFYKTYYPDSFGGVEHVIFHLTELNHIKDVECQILSLSRDPTKPYVSANNVNVVKAKELVSIASTPFSYDVIYKFKKLAQKADIIHYHFPFPFMDMIHFLTDIDKPTVVTYHSDIIKQKNLLKVYTPLMNRFL
;
A
#
# COMPACT_ATOMS: atom_id res chain seq x y z
N MET A 1 10.71 -16.15 0.30
CA MET A 1 9.83 -15.38 -0.60
C MET A 1 9.53 -14.02 0.05
N ASN A 2 9.76 -12.93 -0.68
CA ASN A 2 9.57 -11.57 -0.18
C ASN A 2 8.27 -10.97 -0.73
N VAL A 3 7.37 -10.57 0.14
CA VAL A 3 6.08 -9.96 -0.23
C VAL A 3 6.05 -8.50 0.21
N LEU A 4 5.81 -7.59 -0.74
CA LEU A 4 5.61 -6.17 -0.46
C LEU A 4 4.11 -5.85 -0.39
N HIS A 5 3.60 -5.55 0.78
CA HIS A 5 2.25 -5.03 0.98
C HIS A 5 2.25 -3.51 0.79
N PHE A 6 1.34 -3.00 -0.03
CA PHE A 6 1.22 -1.57 -0.28
C PHE A 6 -0.20 -1.07 -0.04
N TYR A 7 -0.32 -0.09 0.86
CA TYR A 7 -1.58 0.58 1.18
C TYR A 7 -1.36 2.05 1.59
N LYS A 8 -2.43 2.84 1.59
CA LYS A 8 -2.37 4.29 1.87
C LYS A 8 -1.93 4.64 3.27
N THR A 9 -2.27 3.83 4.28
CA THR A 9 -1.95 4.06 5.71
C THR A 9 -1.62 2.75 6.40
N TYR A 10 -0.93 2.82 7.54
CA TYR A 10 -0.68 1.69 8.42
C TYR A 10 -0.45 2.16 9.86
N TYR A 11 -0.36 1.22 10.79
CA TYR A 11 -0.09 1.51 12.19
C TYR A 11 1.23 2.31 12.39
N PRO A 12 1.29 3.19 13.38
CA PRO A 12 0.24 3.69 14.28
C PRO A 12 -0.52 4.90 13.73
N ASP A 13 -0.43 5.22 12.43
CA ASP A 13 -1.07 6.42 11.85
C ASP A 13 -2.58 6.26 11.71
N SER A 14 -3.03 5.01 11.49
CA SER A 14 -4.45 4.66 11.37
C SER A 14 -4.70 3.25 11.90
N PHE A 15 -5.90 3.01 12.45
CA PHE A 15 -6.36 1.74 13.02
C PHE A 15 -7.67 1.31 12.34
N GLY A 16 -7.66 1.25 11.02
CA GLY A 16 -8.81 0.86 10.21
C GLY A 16 -8.89 -0.65 9.95
N GLY A 17 -9.98 -1.09 9.30
CA GLY A 17 -10.18 -2.50 8.99
C GLY A 17 -9.15 -3.06 8.00
N VAL A 18 -8.71 -2.26 7.03
CA VAL A 18 -7.69 -2.69 6.05
C VAL A 18 -6.33 -2.84 6.73
N GLU A 19 -5.93 -1.90 7.57
CA GLU A 19 -4.70 -1.97 8.36
C GLU A 19 -4.69 -3.21 9.25
N HIS A 20 -5.85 -3.56 9.82
CA HIS A 20 -6.00 -4.77 10.64
C HIS A 20 -5.83 -6.04 9.81
N VAL A 21 -6.38 -6.10 8.61
CA VAL A 21 -6.16 -7.23 7.68
C VAL A 21 -4.69 -7.36 7.31
N ILE A 22 -4.01 -6.25 6.99
CA ILE A 22 -2.57 -6.25 6.68
C ILE A 22 -1.78 -6.76 7.89
N PHE A 23 -2.09 -6.28 9.09
CA PHE A 23 -1.47 -6.73 10.33
C PHE A 23 -1.61 -8.25 10.53
N HIS A 24 -2.81 -8.78 10.34
CA HIS A 24 -3.05 -10.22 10.43
C HIS A 24 -2.24 -11.02 9.41
N LEU A 25 -2.18 -10.55 8.16
CA LEU A 25 -1.45 -11.24 7.11
C LEU A 25 0.07 -11.21 7.31
N THR A 26 0.61 -10.14 7.89
CA THR A 26 2.05 -9.93 7.97
C THR A 26 2.63 -10.28 9.33
N GLU A 27 1.91 -9.99 10.41
CA GLU A 27 2.45 -10.06 11.77
C GLU A 27 1.86 -11.19 12.61
N LEU A 28 0.63 -11.62 12.37
CA LEU A 28 0.03 -12.71 13.13
C LEU A 28 0.12 -14.07 12.42
N ASN A 29 0.00 -14.08 11.11
CA ASN A 29 0.07 -15.32 10.32
C ASN A 29 1.48 -15.51 9.77
N HIS A 30 2.44 -15.78 10.66
CA HIS A 30 3.81 -16.05 10.22
C HIS A 30 3.87 -17.33 9.39
N ILE A 31 4.08 -17.16 8.09
CA ILE A 31 4.30 -18.27 7.16
C ILE A 31 5.82 -18.49 7.05
N LYS A 32 6.27 -19.71 7.30
CA LYS A 32 7.68 -20.07 7.18
C LYS A 32 8.21 -19.72 5.79
N ASP A 33 9.39 -19.14 5.74
CA ASP A 33 10.10 -18.74 4.51
C ASP A 33 9.38 -17.62 3.69
N VAL A 34 8.44 -16.90 4.32
CA VAL A 34 7.83 -15.68 3.76
C VAL A 34 8.23 -14.47 4.59
N GLU A 35 8.89 -13.52 3.98
CA GLU A 35 9.23 -12.22 4.57
C GLU A 35 8.29 -11.16 4.04
N CYS A 36 7.63 -10.44 4.93
CA CYS A 36 6.72 -9.37 4.57
C CYS A 36 7.35 -8.00 4.81
N GLN A 37 7.11 -7.09 3.89
CA GLN A 37 7.40 -5.67 4.03
C GLN A 37 6.14 -4.88 3.77
N ILE A 38 5.98 -3.76 4.48
CA ILE A 38 4.81 -2.89 4.33
C ILE A 38 5.29 -1.52 3.89
N LEU A 39 4.72 -1.00 2.80
CA LEU A 39 4.86 0.38 2.38
C LEU A 39 3.54 1.11 2.61
N SER A 40 3.58 2.21 3.33
CA SER A 40 2.44 3.09 3.55
C SER A 40 2.86 4.56 3.50
N LEU A 41 1.87 5.46 3.49
CA LEU A 41 2.10 6.89 3.61
C LEU A 41 1.84 7.34 5.05
N SER A 42 2.52 8.40 5.47
CA SER A 42 2.39 8.98 6.81
C SER A 42 2.64 10.49 6.77
N ARG A 43 1.88 11.24 7.55
CA ARG A 43 2.16 12.67 7.79
C ARG A 43 3.43 12.86 8.62
N ASP A 44 3.73 11.87 9.46
CA ASP A 44 4.96 11.83 10.26
C ASP A 44 5.65 10.46 10.09
N PRO A 45 6.52 10.31 9.06
CA PRO A 45 7.24 9.07 8.83
C PRO A 45 8.23 8.69 9.94
N THR A 46 8.55 9.63 10.84
CA THR A 46 9.45 9.38 11.98
C THR A 46 8.77 8.71 13.14
N LYS A 47 7.44 8.66 13.14
CA LYS A 47 6.64 8.02 14.18
C LYS A 47 6.99 6.55 14.32
N PRO A 48 7.49 6.11 15.47
CA PRO A 48 7.97 4.74 15.63
C PRO A 48 6.81 3.75 15.55
N TYR A 49 7.10 2.61 14.94
CA TYR A 49 6.25 1.44 15.00
C TYR A 49 7.11 0.22 15.30
N VAL A 50 6.73 -0.51 16.33
CA VAL A 50 7.39 -1.75 16.71
C VAL A 50 6.56 -2.92 16.21
N SER A 51 7.08 -3.63 15.23
CA SER A 51 6.47 -4.84 14.70
C SER A 51 6.58 -5.99 15.68
N ALA A 52 5.53 -6.81 15.78
CA ALA A 52 5.53 -8.01 16.61
C ALA A 52 6.47 -9.12 16.08
N ASN A 53 6.64 -9.19 14.76
CA ASN A 53 7.43 -10.23 14.08
C ASN A 53 8.53 -9.65 13.17
N ASN A 54 9.10 -8.51 13.54
CA ASN A 54 10.17 -7.84 12.78
C ASN A 54 9.81 -7.49 11.33
N VAL A 55 8.53 -7.28 11.05
CA VAL A 55 8.07 -6.82 9.74
C VAL A 55 8.63 -5.43 9.46
N ASN A 56 9.26 -5.26 8.31
CA ASN A 56 9.81 -3.99 7.90
C ASN A 56 8.72 -3.05 7.40
N VAL A 57 8.34 -2.06 8.22
CA VAL A 57 7.35 -1.03 7.88
C VAL A 57 8.05 0.24 7.41
N VAL A 58 7.92 0.52 6.12
CA VAL A 58 8.48 1.72 5.48
C VAL A 58 7.37 2.74 5.25
N LYS A 59 7.57 3.95 5.75
CA LYS A 59 6.63 5.06 5.60
C LYS A 59 7.15 6.11 4.64
N ALA A 60 6.36 6.46 3.65
CA ALA A 60 6.60 7.57 2.76
C ALA A 60 5.92 8.84 3.28
N LYS A 61 6.57 10.00 3.12
CA LYS A 61 6.03 11.29 3.56
C LYS A 61 4.79 11.65 2.75
N GLU A 62 3.63 11.75 3.41
CA GLU A 62 2.43 12.36 2.83
C GLU A 62 2.65 13.86 2.64
N LEU A 63 2.42 14.38 1.45
CA LEU A 63 2.50 15.81 1.14
C LEU A 63 1.14 16.47 1.21
N VAL A 64 0.14 15.85 0.64
CA VAL A 64 -1.24 16.34 0.57
C VAL A 64 -2.20 15.17 0.51
N SER A 65 -3.40 15.35 1.04
CA SER A 65 -4.49 14.39 0.91
C SER A 65 -5.67 15.03 0.19
N ILE A 66 -6.09 14.40 -0.89
CA ILE A 66 -7.26 14.83 -1.68
C ILE A 66 -8.27 13.70 -1.68
N ALA A 67 -9.50 14.00 -1.24
CA ALA A 67 -10.57 13.02 -1.22
C ALA A 67 -10.18 11.67 -0.55
N SER A 68 -9.53 11.76 0.61
CA SER A 68 -8.99 10.62 1.38
C SER A 68 -7.92 9.80 0.66
N THR A 69 -7.34 10.34 -0.42
CA THR A 69 -6.20 9.76 -1.11
C THR A 69 -4.95 10.58 -0.80
N PRO A 70 -3.99 10.05 -0.03
CA PRO A 70 -2.73 10.71 0.23
C PRO A 70 -1.81 10.64 -1.00
N PHE A 71 -1.09 11.74 -1.27
CA PHE A 71 -0.11 11.85 -2.34
C PHE A 71 1.29 12.09 -1.80
N SER A 72 2.29 11.53 -2.49
CA SER A 72 3.69 11.60 -2.10
C SER A 72 4.61 11.40 -3.30
N TYR A 73 5.66 12.21 -3.42
CA TYR A 73 6.76 11.92 -4.38
C TYR A 73 7.73 10.88 -3.80
N ASP A 74 7.93 10.91 -2.49
CA ASP A 74 8.83 10.00 -1.79
C ASP A 74 8.40 8.53 -1.94
N VAL A 75 7.09 8.26 -2.02
CA VAL A 75 6.56 6.91 -2.18
C VAL A 75 6.98 6.27 -3.51
N ILE A 76 7.13 7.03 -4.58
CA ILE A 76 7.54 6.49 -5.89
C ILE A 76 8.94 5.90 -5.79
N TYR A 77 9.86 6.63 -5.18
CA TYR A 77 11.23 6.15 -4.97
C TYR A 77 11.27 4.94 -4.03
N LYS A 78 10.58 5.02 -2.90
CA LYS A 78 10.51 3.92 -1.92
C LYS A 78 9.86 2.69 -2.51
N PHE A 79 8.76 2.85 -3.25
CA PHE A 79 8.09 1.75 -3.93
C PHE A 79 9.02 1.04 -4.92
N LYS A 80 9.68 1.77 -5.81
CA LYS A 80 10.65 1.18 -6.75
C LYS A 80 11.72 0.36 -6.04
N LYS A 81 12.32 0.93 -4.99
CA LYS A 81 13.38 0.28 -4.21
C LYS A 81 12.91 -1.01 -3.52
N LEU A 82 11.72 -1.01 -2.96
CA LEU A 82 11.14 -2.17 -2.26
C LEU A 82 10.64 -3.22 -3.27
N ALA A 83 9.95 -2.79 -4.32
CA ALA A 83 9.42 -3.67 -5.36
C ALA A 83 10.52 -4.45 -6.10
N GLN A 84 11.70 -3.85 -6.32
CA GLN A 84 12.84 -4.56 -6.92
C GLN A 84 13.28 -5.77 -6.10
N LYS A 85 13.15 -5.71 -4.77
CA LYS A 85 13.54 -6.78 -3.84
C LYS A 85 12.41 -7.77 -3.55
N ALA A 86 11.18 -7.41 -3.89
CA ALA A 86 10.02 -8.25 -3.68
C ALA A 86 9.90 -9.32 -4.79
N ASP A 87 9.39 -10.48 -4.42
CA ASP A 87 8.98 -11.53 -5.34
C ASP A 87 7.53 -11.33 -5.78
N ILE A 88 6.70 -10.78 -4.87
CA ILE A 88 5.27 -10.49 -5.08
C ILE A 88 4.94 -9.11 -4.51
N ILE A 89 4.10 -8.35 -5.23
CA ILE A 89 3.53 -7.10 -4.73
C ILE A 89 2.06 -7.34 -4.39
N HIS A 90 1.69 -7.11 -3.14
CA HIS A 90 0.34 -7.25 -2.67
C HIS A 90 -0.31 -5.88 -2.45
N TYR A 91 -1.19 -5.50 -3.35
CA TYR A 91 -1.95 -4.27 -3.30
C TYR A 91 -3.22 -4.43 -2.47
N HIS A 92 -3.53 -3.44 -1.63
CA HIS A 92 -4.76 -3.37 -0.86
C HIS A 92 -5.66 -2.26 -1.43
N PHE A 93 -6.66 -2.66 -2.20
CA PHE A 93 -7.59 -1.74 -2.85
C PHE A 93 -8.78 -1.39 -1.92
N PRO A 94 -9.28 -0.13 -1.90
CA PRO A 94 -9.01 0.94 -2.83
C PRO A 94 -7.93 1.93 -2.36
N PHE A 95 -7.02 2.25 -3.25
CA PHE A 95 -6.07 3.35 -3.09
C PHE A 95 -5.68 3.89 -4.47
N PRO A 96 -6.40 4.90 -5.01
CA PRO A 96 -6.22 5.37 -6.39
C PRO A 96 -4.82 5.83 -6.76
N PHE A 97 -4.08 6.41 -5.82
CA PHE A 97 -2.69 6.81 -6.06
C PHE A 97 -1.74 5.61 -6.23
N MET A 98 -2.06 4.49 -5.63
CA MET A 98 -1.32 3.22 -5.77
C MET A 98 -1.35 2.71 -7.23
N ASP A 99 -2.52 2.77 -7.86
CA ASP A 99 -2.68 2.36 -9.25
C ASP A 99 -1.84 3.22 -10.18
N MET A 100 -1.80 4.55 -9.93
CA MET A 100 -0.92 5.46 -10.65
C MET A 100 0.56 5.09 -10.47
N ILE A 101 0.98 4.78 -9.24
CA ILE A 101 2.37 4.41 -8.94
C ILE A 101 2.73 3.10 -9.66
N HIS A 102 1.85 2.12 -9.67
CA HIS A 102 2.05 0.88 -10.40
C HIS A 102 2.40 1.14 -11.87
N PHE A 103 1.57 1.93 -12.57
CA PHE A 103 1.80 2.24 -13.99
C PHE A 103 3.01 3.16 -14.23
N LEU A 104 3.31 4.10 -13.32
CA LEU A 104 4.44 5.01 -13.45
C LEU A 104 5.80 4.36 -13.17
N THR A 105 5.80 3.25 -12.46
CA THR A 105 7.07 2.64 -12.03
C THR A 105 7.53 1.51 -12.93
N ASP A 106 6.67 1.01 -13.81
CA ASP A 106 6.97 -0.05 -14.79
C ASP A 106 7.63 -1.27 -14.13
N ILE A 107 7.06 -1.70 -13.01
CA ILE A 107 7.57 -2.86 -12.25
C ILE A 107 6.93 -4.13 -12.81
N ASP A 108 7.76 -5.00 -13.38
CA ASP A 108 7.36 -6.33 -13.86
C ASP A 108 7.54 -7.37 -12.74
N LYS A 109 6.55 -7.42 -11.85
CA LYS A 109 6.49 -8.39 -10.74
C LYS A 109 5.10 -8.99 -10.64
N PRO A 110 4.97 -10.26 -10.24
CA PRO A 110 3.67 -10.82 -9.89
C PRO A 110 2.94 -9.97 -8.88
N THR A 111 1.67 -9.72 -9.12
CA THR A 111 0.83 -8.89 -8.26
C THR A 111 -0.37 -9.66 -7.72
N VAL A 112 -0.74 -9.33 -6.50
CA VAL A 112 -1.98 -9.76 -5.84
C VAL A 112 -2.75 -8.52 -5.43
N VAL A 113 -4.05 -8.51 -5.63
CA VAL A 113 -4.93 -7.41 -5.19
C VAL A 113 -5.96 -7.95 -4.21
N THR A 114 -5.98 -7.42 -2.99
CA THR A 114 -7.11 -7.62 -2.07
C THR A 114 -8.08 -6.46 -2.20
N TYR A 115 -9.30 -6.79 -2.65
CA TYR A 115 -10.39 -5.84 -2.80
C TYR A 115 -11.19 -5.75 -1.50
N HIS A 116 -11.03 -4.67 -0.73
CA HIS A 116 -11.66 -4.52 0.59
C HIS A 116 -13.05 -3.88 0.53
N SER A 117 -13.26 -2.95 -0.38
CA SER A 117 -14.52 -2.24 -0.50
C SER A 117 -14.63 -1.46 -1.81
N ASP A 118 -15.87 -1.15 -2.20
CA ASP A 118 -16.13 -0.23 -3.30
C ASP A 118 -15.83 1.23 -2.94
N ILE A 119 -15.50 2.04 -3.95
CA ILE A 119 -15.34 3.48 -3.81
C ILE A 119 -16.73 4.12 -3.91
N ILE A 120 -17.45 4.20 -2.78
CA ILE A 120 -18.85 4.67 -2.76
C ILE A 120 -18.97 6.19 -2.63
N LYS A 121 -18.05 6.84 -1.91
CA LYS A 121 -18.22 8.23 -1.45
C LYS A 121 -17.91 9.33 -2.48
N GLN A 122 -17.34 9.00 -3.63
CA GLN A 122 -16.77 10.00 -4.55
C GLN A 122 -17.18 9.74 -6.00
N LYS A 123 -18.49 9.68 -6.26
CA LYS A 123 -19.08 9.34 -7.58
C LYS A 123 -18.53 10.15 -8.76
N ASN A 124 -18.21 11.42 -8.56
CA ASN A 124 -17.68 12.27 -9.64
C ASN A 124 -16.19 12.00 -9.91
N LEU A 125 -15.40 11.75 -8.87
CA LEU A 125 -14.00 11.39 -8.99
C LEU A 125 -13.87 9.96 -9.57
N LEU A 126 -14.79 9.08 -9.21
CA LEU A 126 -14.85 7.72 -9.71
C LEU A 126 -14.97 7.66 -11.24
N LYS A 127 -15.77 8.55 -11.85
CA LYS A 127 -15.91 8.59 -13.32
C LYS A 127 -14.59 8.87 -14.03
N VAL A 128 -13.75 9.74 -13.47
CA VAL A 128 -12.42 10.06 -14.03
C VAL A 128 -11.43 8.94 -13.74
N TYR A 129 -11.56 8.28 -12.60
CA TYR A 129 -10.65 7.24 -12.14
C TYR A 129 -10.97 5.84 -12.71
N THR A 130 -12.23 5.55 -13.07
CA THR A 130 -12.68 4.23 -13.54
C THR A 130 -11.83 3.64 -14.68
N PRO A 131 -11.39 4.39 -15.71
CA PRO A 131 -10.56 3.82 -16.76
C PRO A 131 -9.20 3.30 -16.25
N LEU A 132 -8.60 4.01 -15.29
CA LEU A 132 -7.34 3.60 -14.67
C LEU A 132 -7.55 2.36 -13.78
N MET A 133 -8.59 2.37 -12.98
CA MET A 133 -8.98 1.26 -12.12
C MET A 133 -9.24 -0.03 -12.91
N ASN A 134 -10.01 0.06 -14.00
CA ASN A 134 -10.31 -1.11 -14.85
C ASN A 134 -9.09 -1.68 -15.56
N ARG A 135 -8.04 -0.87 -15.74
CA ARG A 135 -6.78 -1.34 -16.30
C ARG A 135 -5.87 -1.95 -15.24
N PHE A 136 -6.02 -1.52 -13.99
CA PHE A 136 -5.24 -2.01 -12.85
C PHE A 136 -5.77 -3.36 -12.35
N LEU A 137 -7.08 -3.52 -12.23
CA LEU A 137 -7.75 -4.77 -11.81
C LEU A 137 -7.85 -5.77 -12.96
#